data_8a626e102ba6cf30fff5e5b9933db2c8
#
_entry.id   8a626e102ba6cf30fff5e5b9933db2c8
#
_cell.length_a   1.000
_cell.length_b   1.000
_cell.length_c   1.000
_cell.angle_alpha   90.00
_cell.angle_beta   90.00
_cell.angle_gamma   90.00
#
_symmetry.space_group_name_H-M   'P 1'
#
loop_
_entity.id
_entity.type
_entity.pdbx_description
1 polymer ?
#
loop_
_entity_poly.entity_id
_entity_poly.type
_entity_poly.pdbx_seq_one_letter_code
_entity_poly.pdbx_strand_id
1 'polypeptide(L)'
;DAAAAALVAEIAQRPRPLAAVVAALGSPLRPGRLLERPLGALRRRLDADLLPHLAAARHLLPLLAQHERGARYVLLGSPCALRAWSGHGDSSVTAAAIRMLAQVLHEEAKPLGVHVHLLSLSEPVCRSDDAIGDCPEWFTTLGVGRAVVHLLADAQRPDRALVEIDRRHFAQPRSALLTPLPFSFSTHEVSP
;
A
#
# COMPACT_ATOMS: atom_id res chain seq x y z
N ASP A 1 5.09 18.33 -0.17
CA ASP A 1 4.74 18.47 -1.58
C ASP A 1 5.98 18.56 -2.50
N ALA A 2 6.97 19.41 -2.17
CA ALA A 2 8.17 19.54 -2.99
C ALA A 2 8.97 18.23 -3.16
N ALA A 3 9.10 17.43 -2.10
CA ALA A 3 9.79 16.14 -2.17
C ALA A 3 9.05 15.14 -3.08
N ALA A 4 7.72 15.12 -3.05
CA ALA A 4 6.92 14.28 -3.94
C ALA A 4 7.07 14.73 -5.41
N ALA A 5 7.07 16.04 -5.67
CA ALA A 5 7.29 16.56 -7.01
C ALA A 5 8.69 16.22 -7.55
N ALA A 6 9.73 16.32 -6.73
CA ALA A 6 11.09 15.95 -7.10
C ALA A 6 11.21 14.47 -7.44
N LEU A 7 10.62 13.60 -6.61
CA LEU A 7 10.57 12.15 -6.88
C LEU A 7 9.89 11.84 -8.21
N VAL A 8 8.75 12.48 -8.48
CA VAL A 8 8.02 12.28 -9.74
C VAL A 8 8.84 12.74 -10.95
N ALA A 9 9.54 13.87 -10.84
CA ALA A 9 10.42 14.34 -11.91
C ALA A 9 11.55 13.35 -12.20
N GLU A 10 12.10 12.69 -11.18
CA GLU A 10 13.09 11.64 -11.35
C GLU A 10 12.49 10.38 -11.99
N ILE A 11 11.31 9.94 -11.54
CA ILE A 11 10.62 8.76 -12.10
C ILE A 11 10.24 9.00 -13.57
N ALA A 12 9.77 10.20 -13.92
CA ALA A 12 9.38 10.55 -15.28
C ALA A 12 10.54 10.48 -16.30
N GLN A 13 11.79 10.54 -15.83
CA GLN A 13 12.97 10.37 -16.69
C GLN A 13 13.31 8.90 -16.99
N ARG A 14 12.63 7.94 -16.35
CA ARG A 14 12.88 6.52 -16.58
C ARG A 14 12.36 6.09 -17.96
N PRO A 15 13.09 5.21 -18.68
CA PRO A 15 12.71 4.80 -20.04
C PRO A 15 11.43 3.96 -20.12
N ARG A 16 10.96 3.44 -19.00
CA ARG A 16 9.72 2.64 -18.93
C ARG A 16 8.63 3.42 -18.18
N PRO A 17 7.41 3.48 -18.73
CA PRO A 17 6.30 4.11 -18.04
C PRO A 17 5.99 3.41 -16.71
N LEU A 18 5.57 4.19 -15.73
CA LEU A 18 5.20 3.70 -14.40
C LEU A 18 3.88 2.93 -14.48
N ALA A 19 3.91 1.64 -14.21
CA ALA A 19 2.73 0.77 -14.26
C ALA A 19 2.02 0.61 -12.93
N ALA A 20 2.75 0.74 -11.81
CA ALA A 20 2.18 0.59 -10.47
C ALA A 20 2.97 1.38 -9.43
N VAL A 21 2.26 1.80 -8.38
CA VAL A 21 2.83 2.39 -7.17
C VAL A 21 2.31 1.65 -5.95
N VAL A 22 3.18 1.38 -5.00
CA VAL A 22 2.81 0.88 -3.67
C VAL A 22 3.25 1.91 -2.64
N ALA A 23 2.27 2.59 -2.04
CA ALA A 23 2.48 3.61 -1.02
C ALA A 23 2.45 2.98 0.38
N ALA A 24 3.62 2.56 0.86
CA ALA A 24 3.83 2.04 2.22
C ALA A 24 4.36 3.16 3.12
N LEU A 25 3.52 4.15 3.40
CA LEU A 25 3.86 5.34 4.18
C LEU A 25 3.25 5.24 5.58
N GLY A 26 3.93 5.76 6.57
CA GLY A 26 3.42 5.86 7.93
C GLY A 26 4.53 5.87 8.98
N SER A 27 4.14 6.24 10.18
CA SER A 27 5.02 6.28 11.34
C SER A 27 4.76 5.07 12.26
N PRO A 28 5.71 4.68 13.09
CA PRO A 28 5.52 3.63 14.07
C PRO A 28 4.32 3.92 15.00
N LEU A 29 3.63 2.86 15.42
CA LEU A 29 2.57 2.97 16.42
C LEU A 29 3.15 3.52 17.72
N ARG A 30 2.49 4.56 18.28
CA ARG A 30 2.86 5.14 19.56
C ARG A 30 1.67 5.00 20.51
N PRO A 31 1.86 4.34 21.66
CA PRO A 31 0.79 4.22 22.64
C PRO A 31 0.45 5.59 23.24
N GLY A 32 -0.80 5.78 23.58
CA GLY A 32 -1.32 6.98 24.23
C GLY A 32 -2.83 7.10 24.03
N ARG A 33 -3.53 7.39 25.13
CA ARG A 33 -4.98 7.63 25.09
C ARG A 33 -5.26 9.00 24.50
N LEU A 34 -6.22 9.06 23.59
CA LEU A 34 -6.52 10.28 22.83
C LEU A 34 -6.90 11.45 23.74
N LEU A 35 -7.66 11.18 24.80
CA LEU A 35 -8.11 12.20 25.77
C LEU A 35 -6.99 12.74 26.68
N GLU A 36 -5.88 12.01 26.79
CA GLU A 36 -4.73 12.38 27.63
C GLU A 36 -3.65 13.12 26.84
N ARG A 37 -3.79 13.21 25.52
CA ARG A 37 -2.82 13.84 24.64
C ARG A 37 -3.22 15.26 24.24
N PRO A 38 -2.25 16.17 24.10
CA PRO A 38 -2.53 17.49 23.56
C PRO A 38 -3.02 17.38 22.10
N LEU A 39 -3.96 18.24 21.71
CA LEU A 39 -4.53 18.28 20.34
C LEU A 39 -3.45 18.32 19.25
N GLY A 40 -2.33 19.00 19.50
CA GLY A 40 -1.20 19.03 18.58
C GLY A 40 -0.54 17.67 18.30
N ALA A 41 -0.78 16.64 19.14
CA ALA A 41 -0.27 15.29 18.88
C ALA A 41 -1.01 14.65 17.70
N LEU A 42 -2.35 14.74 17.68
CA LEU A 42 -3.15 14.25 16.57
C LEU A 42 -2.81 14.99 15.26
N ARG A 43 -2.68 16.33 15.34
CA ARG A 43 -2.30 17.13 14.18
C ARG A 43 -0.97 16.66 13.59
N ARG A 44 0.08 16.53 14.40
CA ARG A 44 1.39 16.02 13.94
C ARG A 44 1.28 14.61 13.34
N ARG A 45 0.38 13.78 13.87
CA ARG A 45 0.16 12.43 13.33
C ARG A 45 -0.49 12.47 11.95
N LEU A 46 -1.48 13.32 11.76
CA LEU A 46 -2.11 13.55 10.45
C LEU A 46 -1.11 14.13 9.45
N ASP A 47 -0.31 15.10 9.88
CA ASP A 47 0.74 15.70 9.04
C ASP A 47 1.80 14.66 8.61
N ALA A 48 2.15 13.73 9.49
CA ALA A 48 3.19 12.73 9.23
C ALA A 48 2.70 11.52 8.44
N ASP A 49 1.46 11.10 8.60
CA ASP A 49 0.97 9.83 8.04
C ASP A 49 -0.09 10.04 6.94
N LEU A 50 -1.02 10.99 7.08
CA LEU A 50 -2.08 11.22 6.10
C LEU A 50 -1.61 12.08 4.92
N LEU A 51 -1.01 13.23 5.20
CA LEU A 51 -0.63 14.18 4.15
C LEU A 51 0.40 13.62 3.16
N PRO A 52 1.39 12.79 3.55
CA PRO A 52 2.27 12.13 2.59
C PRO A 52 1.54 11.22 1.60
N HIS A 53 0.48 10.52 2.02
CA HIS A 53 -0.34 9.73 1.09
C HIS A 53 -1.06 10.61 0.06
N LEU A 54 -1.64 11.73 0.51
CA LEU A 54 -2.27 12.69 -0.40
C LEU A 54 -1.27 13.32 -1.36
N ALA A 55 -0.11 13.76 -0.84
CA ALA A 55 0.95 14.34 -1.67
C ALA A 55 1.47 13.33 -2.71
N ALA A 56 1.73 12.08 -2.31
CA ALA A 56 2.16 11.03 -3.23
C ALA A 56 1.10 10.76 -4.31
N ALA A 57 -0.17 10.62 -3.94
CA ALA A 57 -1.25 10.40 -4.88
C ALA A 57 -1.39 11.55 -5.88
N ARG A 58 -1.39 12.80 -5.39
CA ARG A 58 -1.51 14.01 -6.22
C ARG A 58 -0.48 14.09 -7.33
N HIS A 59 0.75 13.66 -7.05
CA HIS A 59 1.84 13.74 -8.02
C HIS A 59 1.99 12.46 -8.86
N LEU A 60 1.67 11.28 -8.33
CA LEU A 60 1.90 10.01 -9.00
C LEU A 60 0.70 9.53 -9.84
N LEU A 61 -0.55 9.88 -9.48
CA LEU A 61 -1.72 9.48 -10.28
C LEU A 61 -1.68 10.03 -11.71
N PRO A 62 -1.32 11.31 -11.96
CA PRO A 62 -1.18 11.81 -13.33
C PRO A 62 -0.08 11.10 -14.13
N LEU A 63 1.00 10.69 -13.47
CA LEU A 63 2.07 9.92 -14.12
C LEU A 63 1.61 8.50 -14.46
N LEU A 64 0.88 7.86 -13.54
CA LEU A 64 0.28 6.54 -13.78
C LEU A 64 -0.77 6.56 -14.90
N ALA A 65 -1.48 7.66 -15.07
CA ALA A 65 -2.48 7.83 -16.13
C ALA A 65 -1.88 7.76 -17.55
N GLN A 66 -0.56 7.92 -17.70
CA GLN A 66 0.14 7.79 -18.96
C GLN A 66 0.36 6.32 -19.40
N HIS A 67 0.03 5.36 -18.54
CA HIS A 67 0.19 3.95 -18.81
C HIS A 67 -1.04 3.37 -19.54
N GLU A 68 -0.89 3.00 -20.82
CA GLU A 68 -1.98 2.60 -21.72
C GLU A 68 -2.83 1.40 -21.26
N ARG A 69 -2.26 0.50 -20.45
CA ARG A 69 -2.94 -0.74 -20.01
C ARG A 69 -3.68 -0.61 -18.69
N GLY A 70 -3.87 0.61 -18.21
CA GLY A 70 -4.38 0.89 -16.87
C GLY A 70 -3.32 0.61 -15.78
N ALA A 71 -3.08 1.61 -14.96
CA ALA A 71 -2.09 1.55 -13.90
C ALA A 71 -2.74 1.33 -12.52
N ARG A 72 -1.94 1.01 -11.52
CA ARG A 72 -2.42 0.73 -10.17
C ARG A 72 -1.70 1.56 -9.13
N TYR A 73 -2.48 2.07 -8.19
CA TYR A 73 -1.98 2.74 -7.01
C TYR A 73 -2.48 2.01 -5.77
N VAL A 74 -1.59 1.42 -4.99
CA VAL A 74 -1.94 0.62 -3.82
C VAL A 74 -1.46 1.32 -2.55
N LEU A 75 -2.39 1.61 -1.63
CA LEU A 75 -2.08 2.05 -0.28
C LEU A 75 -2.09 0.83 0.64
N LEU A 76 -1.23 0.85 1.68
CA LEU A 76 -1.29 -0.14 2.75
C LEU A 76 -2.13 0.40 3.90
N GLY A 77 -3.15 -0.35 4.29
CA GLY A 77 -4.01 -0.03 5.41
C GLY A 77 -3.44 -0.51 6.75
N SER A 78 -4.15 -0.18 7.81
CA SER A 78 -3.82 -0.58 9.17
C SER A 78 -5.03 -1.21 9.85
N PRO A 79 -4.87 -2.22 10.71
CA PRO A 79 -5.97 -2.82 11.47
C PRO A 79 -6.65 -1.81 12.41
N CYS A 80 -5.94 -0.76 12.83
CA CYS A 80 -6.51 0.35 13.60
C CYS A 80 -7.62 1.11 12.87
N ALA A 81 -7.71 0.99 11.51
CA ALA A 81 -8.78 1.59 10.72
C ALA A 81 -10.09 0.79 10.77
N LEU A 82 -10.02 -0.49 11.14
CA LEU A 82 -11.17 -1.40 11.20
C LEU A 82 -11.79 -1.45 12.58
N ARG A 83 -10.95 -1.36 13.60
CA ARG A 83 -11.36 -1.40 15.01
C ARG A 83 -10.64 -0.30 15.78
N ALA A 84 -11.36 0.42 16.63
CA ALA A 84 -10.75 1.40 17.51
C ALA A 84 -9.83 0.72 18.54
N TRP A 85 -8.57 1.10 18.55
CA TRP A 85 -7.60 0.59 19.52
C TRP A 85 -7.48 1.58 20.68
N SER A 86 -8.07 1.23 21.83
CA SER A 86 -7.85 1.98 23.05
C SER A 86 -6.36 2.06 23.35
N GLY A 87 -5.88 3.25 23.72
CA GLY A 87 -4.45 3.50 23.91
C GLY A 87 -3.65 3.76 22.62
N HIS A 88 -4.29 3.77 21.44
CA HIS A 88 -3.69 4.13 20.15
C HIS A 88 -4.62 5.05 19.34
N GLY A 89 -5.28 5.99 20.01
CA GLY A 89 -6.34 6.81 19.43
C GLY A 89 -5.90 7.64 18.23
N ASP A 90 -4.72 8.28 18.30
CA ASP A 90 -4.18 9.06 17.18
C ASP A 90 -4.01 8.18 15.92
N SER A 91 -3.48 6.95 16.12
CA SER A 91 -3.27 5.99 15.02
C SER A 91 -4.58 5.50 14.43
N SER A 92 -5.59 5.24 15.27
CA SER A 92 -6.91 4.79 14.82
C SER A 92 -7.61 5.88 13.99
N VAL A 93 -7.60 7.12 14.45
CA VAL A 93 -8.19 8.25 13.70
C VAL A 93 -7.48 8.47 12.37
N THR A 94 -6.14 8.46 12.39
CA THR A 94 -5.35 8.66 11.17
C THR A 94 -5.53 7.51 10.19
N ALA A 95 -5.55 6.27 10.65
CA ALA A 95 -5.77 5.10 9.80
C ALA A 95 -7.17 5.11 9.17
N ALA A 96 -8.20 5.53 9.91
CA ALA A 96 -9.55 5.71 9.38
C ALA A 96 -9.58 6.83 8.31
N ALA A 97 -8.85 7.92 8.52
CA ALA A 97 -8.72 8.99 7.53
C ALA A 97 -8.03 8.51 6.25
N ILE A 98 -6.94 7.72 6.35
CA ILE A 98 -6.26 7.12 5.19
C ILE A 98 -7.20 6.15 4.45
N ARG A 99 -8.00 5.37 5.18
CA ARG A 99 -9.00 4.47 4.57
C ARG A 99 -10.04 5.26 3.77
N MET A 100 -10.53 6.36 4.31
CA MET A 100 -11.46 7.23 3.58
C MET A 100 -10.79 7.94 2.40
N LEU A 101 -9.56 8.42 2.57
CA LEU A 101 -8.77 9.00 1.49
C LEU A 101 -8.63 8.04 0.31
N ALA A 102 -8.34 6.77 0.57
CA ALA A 102 -8.22 5.76 -0.49
C ALA A 102 -9.53 5.57 -1.26
N GLN A 103 -10.69 5.62 -0.59
CA GLN A 103 -12.00 5.53 -1.24
C GLN A 103 -12.28 6.75 -2.13
N VAL A 104 -11.97 7.96 -1.65
CA VAL A 104 -12.09 9.18 -2.44
C VAL A 104 -11.18 9.13 -3.67
N LEU A 105 -9.90 8.79 -3.47
CA LEU A 105 -8.94 8.68 -4.57
C LEU A 105 -9.33 7.60 -5.59
N HIS A 106 -9.96 6.50 -5.16
CA HIS A 106 -10.48 5.47 -6.06
C HIS A 106 -11.51 6.06 -7.04
N GLU A 107 -12.46 6.82 -6.54
CA GLU A 107 -13.49 7.45 -7.38
C GLU A 107 -12.89 8.55 -8.29
N GLU A 108 -12.02 9.39 -7.74
CA GLU A 108 -11.39 10.49 -8.49
C GLU A 108 -10.38 10.01 -9.55
N ALA A 109 -9.78 8.82 -9.37
CA ALA A 109 -8.83 8.26 -10.32
C ALA A 109 -9.49 7.46 -11.46
N LYS A 110 -10.76 7.09 -11.36
CA LYS A 110 -11.49 6.39 -12.43
C LYS A 110 -11.42 7.09 -13.80
N PRO A 111 -11.67 8.39 -13.89
CA PRO A 111 -11.54 9.11 -15.17
C PRO A 111 -10.13 9.12 -15.73
N LEU A 112 -9.12 8.91 -14.88
CA LEU A 112 -7.71 8.83 -15.29
C LEU A 112 -7.31 7.43 -15.77
N GLY A 113 -8.19 6.44 -15.69
CA GLY A 113 -7.89 5.04 -15.98
C GLY A 113 -6.95 4.39 -14.97
N VAL A 114 -6.81 4.95 -13.76
CA VAL A 114 -5.94 4.44 -12.70
C VAL A 114 -6.78 3.75 -11.61
N HIS A 115 -6.42 2.52 -11.29
CA HIS A 115 -7.09 1.75 -10.24
C HIS A 115 -6.41 2.00 -8.88
N VAL A 116 -7.10 2.69 -7.98
CA VAL A 116 -6.63 2.93 -6.62
C VAL A 116 -7.22 1.92 -5.67
N HIS A 117 -6.38 1.26 -4.89
CA HIS A 117 -6.78 0.28 -3.89
C HIS A 117 -6.11 0.54 -2.54
N LEU A 118 -6.82 0.32 -1.46
CA LEU A 118 -6.24 0.16 -0.14
C LEU A 118 -6.25 -1.31 0.23
N LEU A 119 -5.08 -1.88 0.44
CA LEU A 119 -4.90 -3.22 0.96
C LEU A 119 -5.17 -3.19 2.47
N SER A 120 -6.36 -3.60 2.86
CA SER A 120 -6.84 -3.54 4.24
C SER A 120 -6.32 -4.75 5.03
N LEU A 121 -5.53 -4.49 6.05
CA LEU A 121 -4.98 -5.52 6.93
C LEU A 121 -5.90 -5.69 8.15
N SER A 122 -6.33 -6.92 8.42
CA SER A 122 -7.16 -7.23 9.61
C SER A 122 -6.33 -7.35 10.89
N GLU A 123 -5.05 -7.68 10.76
CA GLU A 123 -4.13 -7.90 11.88
C GLU A 123 -2.82 -7.11 11.71
N PRO A 124 -2.06 -6.88 12.79
CA PRO A 124 -0.75 -6.27 12.71
C PRO A 124 0.23 -7.06 11.85
N VAL A 125 1.32 -6.40 11.45
CA VAL A 125 2.38 -6.99 10.64
C VAL A 125 3.62 -7.19 11.50
N CYS A 126 4.14 -8.41 11.55
CA CYS A 126 5.44 -8.75 12.13
C CYS A 126 6.58 -8.36 11.20
N ARG A 127 7.66 -7.84 11.79
CA ARG A 127 8.83 -7.38 11.02
C ARG A 127 9.70 -8.51 10.46
N SER A 128 9.65 -9.70 11.04
CA SER A 128 10.46 -10.83 10.57
C SER A 128 9.66 -12.13 10.60
N ASP A 129 10.04 -13.07 9.74
CA ASP A 129 9.46 -14.42 9.74
C ASP A 129 9.86 -15.21 11.01
N ASP A 130 10.95 -14.80 11.69
CA ASP A 130 11.41 -15.43 12.93
C ASP A 130 10.50 -15.11 14.12
N ALA A 131 9.78 -13.98 14.07
CA ALA A 131 8.81 -13.57 15.10
C ALA A 131 7.46 -14.29 15.00
N ILE A 132 7.26 -15.20 14.04
CA ILE A 132 6.01 -15.97 13.89
C ILE A 132 5.72 -16.81 15.14
N GLY A 133 6.77 -17.25 15.86
CA GLY A 133 6.61 -17.99 17.11
C GLY A 133 5.95 -17.18 18.22
N ASP A 134 6.20 -15.87 18.28
CA ASP A 134 5.71 -14.98 19.32
C ASP A 134 4.32 -14.41 19.00
N CYS A 135 3.99 -14.24 17.72
CA CYS A 135 2.73 -13.66 17.25
C CYS A 135 2.17 -14.43 16.04
N PRO A 136 1.74 -15.69 16.23
CA PRO A 136 1.26 -16.54 15.12
C PRO A 136 0.03 -15.97 14.41
N GLU A 137 -0.61 -14.97 15.01
CA GLU A 137 -1.82 -14.33 14.48
C GLU A 137 -1.52 -13.14 13.57
N TRP A 138 -0.32 -12.64 13.55
CA TRP A 138 0.03 -11.46 12.78
C TRP A 138 0.44 -11.83 11.35
N PHE A 139 0.27 -10.88 10.44
CA PHE A 139 0.80 -11.03 9.09
C PHE A 139 2.32 -10.90 9.10
N THR A 140 2.99 -11.62 8.20
CA THR A 140 4.41 -11.38 7.95
C THR A 140 4.58 -10.30 6.88
N THR A 141 5.71 -9.59 6.91
CA THR A 141 6.06 -8.62 5.86
C THR A 141 6.10 -9.27 4.49
N LEU A 142 6.62 -10.51 4.40
CA LEU A 142 6.64 -11.30 3.17
C LEU A 142 5.23 -11.64 2.70
N GLY A 143 4.33 -12.02 3.61
CA GLY A 143 2.93 -12.31 3.30
C GLY A 143 2.22 -11.09 2.71
N VAL A 144 2.38 -9.91 3.33
CA VAL A 144 1.84 -8.66 2.80
C VAL A 144 2.41 -8.34 1.42
N GLY A 145 3.73 -8.50 1.23
CA GLY A 145 4.38 -8.30 -0.06
C GLY A 145 3.80 -9.21 -1.16
N ARG A 146 3.55 -10.49 -0.86
CA ARG A 146 2.90 -11.43 -1.79
C ARG A 146 1.48 -11.00 -2.14
N ALA A 147 0.69 -10.55 -1.16
CA ALA A 147 -0.65 -10.06 -1.40
C ALA A 147 -0.65 -8.82 -2.31
N VAL A 148 0.30 -7.91 -2.12
CA VAL A 148 0.50 -6.76 -3.02
C VAL A 148 0.82 -7.23 -4.43
N VAL A 149 1.78 -8.15 -4.60
CA VAL A 149 2.14 -8.68 -5.93
C VAL A 149 0.95 -9.37 -6.58
N HIS A 150 0.20 -10.17 -5.83
CA HIS A 150 -1.01 -10.81 -6.33
C HIS A 150 -2.05 -9.78 -6.79
N LEU A 151 -2.31 -8.74 -5.98
CA LEU A 151 -3.21 -7.65 -6.36
C LEU A 151 -2.75 -6.94 -7.64
N LEU A 152 -1.45 -6.70 -7.78
CA LEU A 152 -0.88 -6.07 -8.97
C LEU A 152 -0.93 -6.96 -10.23
N ALA A 153 -0.84 -8.28 -10.06
CA ALA A 153 -0.88 -9.26 -11.16
C ALA A 153 -2.30 -9.67 -11.57
N ASP A 154 -3.31 -9.40 -10.73
CA ASP A 154 -4.68 -9.82 -10.99
C ASP A 154 -5.25 -9.13 -12.23
N ALA A 155 -5.53 -9.93 -13.26
CA ALA A 155 -6.08 -9.45 -14.53
C ALA A 155 -7.55 -9.02 -14.40
N GLN A 156 -8.29 -9.56 -13.44
CA GLN A 156 -9.73 -9.27 -13.27
C GLN A 156 -10.01 -7.94 -12.57
N ARG A 157 -9.00 -7.27 -12.03
CA ARG A 157 -9.05 -5.91 -11.47
C ARG A 157 -10.31 -5.66 -10.64
N PRO A 158 -10.28 -5.86 -9.32
CA PRO A 158 -11.46 -5.60 -8.50
C PRO A 158 -11.88 -4.13 -8.63
N ASP A 159 -13.14 -3.88 -8.99
CA ASP A 159 -13.71 -2.52 -9.01
C ASP A 159 -14.17 -2.14 -7.59
N ARG A 160 -13.21 -2.06 -6.68
CA ARG A 160 -13.43 -1.66 -5.29
C ARG A 160 -12.20 -1.01 -4.70
N ALA A 161 -12.40 0.06 -3.95
CA ALA A 161 -11.33 0.79 -3.27
C ALA A 161 -10.64 -0.06 -2.19
N LEU A 162 -11.39 -0.90 -1.48
CA LEU A 162 -10.91 -1.64 -0.33
C LEU A 162 -10.76 -3.12 -0.68
N VAL A 163 -9.54 -3.63 -0.59
CA VAL A 163 -9.22 -5.04 -0.78
C VAL A 163 -8.78 -5.60 0.57
N GLU A 164 -9.62 -6.43 1.15
CA GLU A 164 -9.32 -7.04 2.45
C GLU A 164 -8.45 -8.27 2.29
N ILE A 165 -7.41 -8.35 3.11
CA ILE A 165 -6.59 -9.54 3.25
C ILE A 165 -6.96 -10.22 4.54
N ASP A 166 -7.35 -11.49 4.43
CA ASP A 166 -7.48 -12.37 5.57
C ASP A 166 -6.38 -13.46 5.53
N ARG A 167 -6.22 -14.18 6.63
CA ARG A 167 -5.24 -15.25 6.78
C ARG A 167 -5.36 -16.37 5.74
N ARG A 168 -6.54 -16.60 5.19
CA ARG A 168 -6.76 -17.65 4.19
C ARG A 168 -5.93 -17.41 2.95
N HIS A 169 -5.59 -16.16 2.65
CA HIS A 169 -4.71 -15.80 1.53
C HIS A 169 -3.25 -16.20 1.75
N PHE A 170 -2.83 -16.49 2.99
CA PHE A 170 -1.43 -16.84 3.33
C PHE A 170 -1.23 -18.31 3.63
N ALA A 171 -2.30 -19.09 3.75
CA ALA A 171 -2.26 -20.51 4.09
C ALA A 171 -1.80 -21.42 2.93
N GLN A 172 -1.33 -20.89 1.81
CA GLN A 172 -0.79 -21.70 0.72
C GLN A 172 0.56 -22.32 1.11
N PRO A 173 0.73 -23.63 0.90
CA PRO A 173 1.96 -24.32 1.25
C PRO A 173 3.16 -23.75 0.50
N ARG A 174 4.32 -23.72 1.17
CA ARG A 174 5.62 -23.29 0.62
C ARG A 174 5.98 -23.87 -0.75
N SER A 175 5.36 -24.97 -1.13
CA SER A 175 5.57 -25.72 -2.38
C SER A 175 5.10 -24.95 -3.65
N ALA A 176 4.14 -24.04 -3.55
CA ALA A 176 3.65 -23.28 -4.70
C ALA A 176 4.55 -22.11 -5.13
N LEU A 177 5.63 -21.85 -4.39
CA LEU A 177 6.53 -20.71 -4.60
C LEU A 177 7.67 -21.01 -5.57
N LEU A 178 7.83 -22.23 -6.01
CA LEU A 178 8.88 -22.66 -6.94
C LEU A 178 8.42 -22.72 -8.40
N THR A 179 7.20 -22.26 -8.70
CA THR A 179 6.81 -22.10 -10.10
C THR A 179 7.50 -20.85 -10.62
N PRO A 180 8.46 -20.95 -11.55
CA PRO A 180 9.11 -19.79 -12.12
C PRO A 180 8.06 -18.92 -12.78
N LEU A 181 8.05 -17.63 -12.48
CA LEU A 181 7.30 -16.67 -13.26
C LEU A 181 7.74 -16.82 -14.73
N PRO A 182 6.84 -16.81 -15.71
CA PRO A 182 7.20 -16.93 -17.12
C PRO A 182 7.80 -15.60 -17.61
N PHE A 183 8.97 -15.24 -17.09
CA PHE A 183 9.80 -14.21 -17.69
C PHE A 183 10.83 -14.90 -18.57
N SER A 184 10.48 -15.14 -19.82
CA SER A 184 11.45 -15.43 -20.85
C SER A 184 12.25 -14.15 -21.15
N PHE A 185 13.47 -14.09 -20.62
CA PHE A 185 14.46 -13.16 -21.15
C PHE A 185 14.87 -13.71 -22.53
N SER A 186 14.42 -13.05 -23.58
CA SER A 186 14.95 -13.26 -24.95
C SER A 186 16.37 -12.70 -24.94
N THR A 187 17.36 -13.56 -24.78
CA THR A 187 18.76 -13.23 -25.08
C THR A 187 18.87 -13.11 -26.59
N HIS A 188 18.93 -11.88 -27.10
CA HIS A 188 19.46 -11.66 -28.44
C HIS A 188 20.96 -11.99 -28.40
N GLU A 189 21.31 -13.16 -28.91
CA GLU A 189 22.68 -13.46 -29.32
C GLU A 189 23.09 -12.47 -30.41
N VAL A 190 24.09 -11.65 -30.09
CA VAL A 190 24.86 -10.91 -31.08
C VAL A 190 25.97 -11.88 -31.52
N SER A 191 25.81 -12.44 -32.69
CA SER A 191 26.89 -13.20 -33.34
C SER A 191 27.90 -12.25 -33.96
N PRO A 192 29.18 -12.69 -34.07
CA PRO A 192 30.35 -11.88 -34.38
C PRO A 192 30.40 -11.31 -35.77
#